data_84f25ed507e1b4a588fdab8701000e57
#
_entry.id   84f25ed507e1b4a588fdab8701000e57
#
_cell.length_a   1.000
_cell.length_b   1.000
_cell.length_c   1.000
_cell.angle_alpha   90.00
_cell.angle_beta   90.00
_cell.angle_gamma   90.00
#
_symmetry.space_group_name_H-M   'P 1'
#
loop_
_entity.id
_entity.type
_entity.pdbx_description
1 polymer ?
#
loop_
_entity_poly.entity_id
_entity_poly.type
_entity_poly.pdbx_seq_one_letter_code
_entity_poly.pdbx_strand_id
1 'polypeptide(L)'
;MMKIHEKDQYNDCYGRERMYLALQQRKDAAVKKYGIIQSMNSAGGRCHDNARCESMWARMKEELFYSREDKPENYTMKELKTMIWRYYMSYWANRRICTANGGLPPAARRKLYYDHIFLVA
;
A
#
# COMPACT_ATOMS: atom_id res chain seq x y z
N MET A 1 11.31 -6.79 8.61
CA MET A 1 12.44 -7.64 9.02
C MET A 1 12.49 -7.87 10.52
N MET A 2 12.52 -6.83 11.38
CA MET A 2 12.62 -6.95 12.85
C MET A 2 11.64 -7.97 13.48
N LYS A 3 10.37 -8.01 13.07
CA LYS A 3 9.38 -8.93 13.68
C LYS A 3 9.62 -10.43 13.47
N ILE A 4 10.51 -10.83 12.58
CA ILE A 4 10.91 -12.25 12.43
C ILE A 4 11.99 -12.59 13.44
N HIS A 5 12.93 -11.68 13.66
CA HIS A 5 13.99 -11.86 14.65
C HIS A 5 13.46 -11.93 16.09
N GLU A 6 12.43 -11.14 16.41
CA GLU A 6 11.82 -11.10 17.75
C GLU A 6 11.07 -12.37 18.15
N LYS A 7 10.73 -13.25 17.21
CA LYS A 7 9.89 -14.41 17.46
C LYS A 7 10.66 -15.67 17.85
N ASP A 8 11.94 -15.77 17.47
CA ASP A 8 12.78 -16.91 17.72
C ASP A 8 14.25 -16.47 17.71
N GLN A 9 15.00 -16.81 18.77
CA GLN A 9 16.41 -16.47 18.91
C GLN A 9 17.31 -17.01 17.77
N TYR A 10 16.85 -18.05 17.07
CA TYR A 10 17.60 -18.62 15.93
C TYR A 10 17.35 -17.89 14.59
N ASN A 11 16.39 -16.98 14.54
CA ASN A 11 16.10 -16.23 13.31
C ASN A 11 17.22 -15.27 12.90
N ASP A 12 18.10 -14.89 13.84
CA ASP A 12 19.27 -14.05 13.54
C ASP A 12 20.31 -14.77 12.69
N CYS A 13 20.27 -16.13 12.69
CA CYS A 13 21.13 -16.95 11.87
C CYS A 13 20.62 -17.16 10.43
N TYR A 14 19.48 -16.58 10.09
CA TYR A 14 18.89 -16.74 8.77
C TYR A 14 19.67 -15.95 7.71
N GLY A 15 20.25 -16.67 6.74
CA GLY A 15 20.74 -16.07 5.51
C GLY A 15 19.57 -15.51 4.67
N ARG A 16 19.90 -14.71 3.64
CA ARG A 16 18.94 -14.01 2.78
C ARG A 16 17.82 -14.91 2.24
N GLU A 17 18.15 -16.12 1.80
CA GLU A 17 17.17 -17.06 1.24
C GLU A 17 16.20 -17.60 2.29
N ARG A 18 16.70 -17.99 3.47
CA ARG A 18 15.84 -18.46 4.55
C ARG A 18 14.93 -17.37 5.08
N MET A 19 15.42 -16.14 5.17
CA MET A 19 14.61 -14.98 5.52
C MET A 19 13.50 -14.74 4.49
N TYR A 20 13.82 -14.84 3.21
CA TYR A 20 12.84 -14.73 2.13
C TYR A 20 11.74 -15.79 2.24
N LEU A 21 12.11 -17.05 2.43
CA LEU A 21 11.15 -18.16 2.59
C LEU A 21 10.26 -17.96 3.84
N ALA A 22 10.83 -17.54 4.96
CA ALA A 22 10.06 -17.27 6.19
C ALA A 22 9.07 -16.11 6.00
N LEU A 23 9.45 -15.09 5.23
CA LEU A 23 8.55 -14.00 4.85
C LEU A 23 7.42 -14.46 3.93
N GLN A 24 7.71 -15.32 2.96
CA GLN A 24 6.70 -15.89 2.06
C GLN A 24 5.69 -16.74 2.84
N GLN A 25 6.13 -17.64 3.68
CA GLN A 25 5.24 -18.48 4.51
C GLN A 25 4.27 -17.63 5.36
N ARG A 26 4.75 -16.53 5.96
CA ARG A 26 3.89 -15.61 6.73
C ARG A 26 2.90 -14.88 5.85
N LYS A 27 3.32 -14.45 4.67
CA LYS A 27 2.46 -13.82 3.69
C LYS A 27 1.33 -14.77 3.27
N ASP A 28 1.65 -15.99 2.92
CA ASP A 28 0.69 -17.01 2.47
C ASP A 28 -0.31 -17.36 3.57
N ALA A 29 0.16 -17.49 4.82
CA ALA A 29 -0.72 -17.73 5.96
C ALA A 29 -1.69 -16.55 6.20
N ALA A 30 -1.24 -15.31 6.08
CA ALA A 30 -2.09 -14.14 6.21
C ALA A 30 -3.11 -14.05 5.06
N VAL A 31 -2.69 -14.28 3.84
CA VAL A 31 -3.55 -14.31 2.64
C VAL A 31 -4.68 -15.33 2.81
N LYS A 32 -4.33 -16.57 3.20
CA LYS A 32 -5.29 -17.65 3.45
C LYS A 32 -6.24 -17.31 4.59
N LYS A 33 -5.72 -16.78 5.70
CA LYS A 33 -6.51 -16.43 6.89
C LYS A 33 -7.57 -15.36 6.61
N TYR A 34 -7.24 -14.36 5.80
CA TYR A 34 -8.11 -13.21 5.56
C TYR A 34 -8.80 -13.22 4.20
N GLY A 35 -8.64 -14.30 3.41
CA GLY A 35 -9.23 -14.40 2.08
C GLY A 35 -8.76 -13.32 1.10
N ILE A 36 -7.54 -12.82 1.27
CA ILE A 36 -7.00 -11.72 0.45
C ILE A 36 -6.62 -12.26 -0.92
N ILE A 37 -7.15 -11.67 -1.97
CA ILE A 37 -6.72 -11.92 -3.34
C ILE A 37 -5.44 -11.10 -3.61
N GLN A 38 -4.34 -11.78 -3.87
CA GLN A 38 -3.09 -11.11 -4.20
C GLN A 38 -3.13 -10.59 -5.64
N SER A 39 -2.83 -9.32 -5.82
CA SER A 39 -2.51 -8.76 -7.13
C SER A 39 -0.99 -8.83 -7.33
N MET A 40 -0.56 -9.62 -8.29
CA MET A 40 0.86 -9.81 -8.60
C MET A 40 1.11 -9.54 -10.08
N ASN A 41 2.33 -9.18 -10.42
CA ASN A 41 2.73 -9.11 -11.83
C ASN A 41 2.72 -10.50 -12.45
N SER A 42 2.39 -10.56 -13.72
CA SER A 42 2.47 -11.80 -14.49
C SER A 42 3.88 -12.38 -14.49
N ALA A 43 3.98 -13.70 -14.53
CA ALA A 43 5.26 -14.40 -14.68
C ALA A 43 5.98 -13.92 -15.95
N GLY A 44 7.21 -13.40 -15.81
CA GLY A 44 7.97 -12.83 -16.92
C GLY A 44 8.28 -11.32 -16.79
N GLY A 45 7.91 -10.69 -15.66
CA GLY A 45 8.40 -9.36 -15.27
C GLY A 45 7.85 -8.19 -16.08
N ARG A 46 6.66 -8.31 -16.66
CA ARG A 46 6.01 -7.16 -17.31
C ARG A 46 5.47 -6.21 -16.25
N CYS A 47 6.05 -5.00 -16.19
CA CYS A 47 5.69 -3.96 -15.21
C CYS A 47 4.27 -3.39 -15.40
N HIS A 48 3.60 -3.67 -16.51
CA HIS A 48 2.30 -3.10 -16.85
C HIS A 48 1.19 -3.47 -15.86
N ASP A 49 1.25 -4.67 -15.29
CA ASP A 49 0.21 -5.15 -14.36
C ASP A 49 0.20 -4.40 -13.03
N ASN A 50 1.31 -3.75 -12.68
CA ASN A 50 1.46 -2.98 -11.43
C ASN A 50 1.52 -1.45 -11.63
N ALA A 51 1.36 -0.99 -12.85
CA ALA A 51 1.51 0.44 -13.20
C ALA A 51 0.64 1.37 -12.35
N ARG A 52 -0.55 0.92 -11.93
CA ARG A 52 -1.43 1.69 -11.05
C ARG A 52 -0.85 1.87 -9.65
N CYS A 53 -0.28 0.80 -9.09
CA CYS A 53 0.38 0.87 -7.78
C CYS A 53 1.64 1.72 -7.85
N GLU A 54 2.44 1.57 -8.89
CA GLU A 54 3.65 2.36 -9.12
C GLU A 54 3.32 3.86 -9.25
N SER A 55 2.30 4.19 -10.04
CA SER A 55 1.82 5.56 -10.17
C SER A 55 1.32 6.15 -8.85
N MET A 56 0.60 5.35 -8.05
CA MET A 56 0.12 5.76 -6.73
C MET A 56 1.27 6.01 -5.75
N TRP A 57 2.29 5.15 -5.75
CA TRP A 57 3.49 5.32 -4.93
C TRP A 57 4.32 6.51 -5.37
N ALA A 58 4.49 6.74 -6.67
CA ALA A 58 5.20 7.89 -7.20
C ALA A 58 4.54 9.21 -6.75
N ARG A 59 3.22 9.31 -6.87
CA ARG A 59 2.46 10.48 -6.39
C ARG A 59 2.57 10.69 -4.89
N MET A 60 2.49 9.63 -4.11
CA MET A 60 2.66 9.75 -2.66
C MET A 60 4.04 10.32 -2.30
N LYS A 61 5.10 9.81 -2.92
CA LYS A 61 6.44 10.32 -2.69
C LYS A 61 6.57 11.79 -3.09
N GLU A 62 6.01 12.14 -4.23
CA GLU A 62 5.99 13.53 -4.70
C GLU A 62 5.26 14.45 -3.71
N GLU A 63 4.02 14.11 -3.35
CA GLU A 63 3.18 14.96 -2.51
C GLU A 63 3.61 14.99 -1.03
N LEU A 64 4.23 13.92 -0.50
CA LEU A 64 4.68 13.89 0.89
C LEU A 64 6.08 14.47 1.09
N PHE A 65 6.99 14.24 0.14
CA PHE A 65 8.40 14.51 0.33
C PHE A 65 8.96 15.51 -0.70
N TYR A 66 8.97 15.15 -1.98
CA TYR A 66 9.74 15.85 -2.98
C TYR A 66 9.25 17.28 -3.23
N SER A 67 7.94 17.50 -3.30
CA SER A 67 7.37 18.85 -3.46
C SER A 67 7.61 19.78 -2.26
N ARG A 68 8.03 19.22 -1.13
CA ARG A 68 8.34 19.95 0.11
C ARG A 68 9.83 20.03 0.40
N GLU A 69 10.66 19.56 -0.52
CA GLU A 69 12.12 19.42 -0.32
C GLU A 69 12.50 18.60 0.92
N ASP A 70 11.62 17.69 1.31
CA ASP A 70 11.78 16.83 2.49
C ASP A 70 12.24 15.42 2.07
N LYS A 71 12.86 14.71 2.99
CA LYS A 71 13.44 13.39 2.71
C LYS A 71 12.90 12.35 3.69
N PRO A 72 12.57 11.14 3.19
CA PRO A 72 12.11 10.04 4.06
C PRO A 72 13.11 9.69 5.16
N GLU A 73 14.41 9.91 4.94
CA GLU A 73 15.49 9.63 5.88
C GLU A 73 15.41 10.49 7.15
N ASN A 74 14.72 11.63 7.10
CA ASN A 74 14.53 12.53 8.23
C ASN A 74 13.54 11.98 9.27
N TYR A 75 12.86 10.90 8.98
CA TYR A 75 11.78 10.34 9.80
C TYR A 75 12.09 8.95 10.32
N THR A 76 11.64 8.67 11.51
CA THR A 76 11.64 7.31 12.04
C THR A 76 10.65 6.43 11.27
N MET A 77 10.85 5.12 11.30
CA MET A 77 9.93 4.16 10.66
C MET A 77 8.49 4.29 11.20
N LYS A 78 8.32 4.66 12.46
CA LYS A 78 7.00 4.86 13.08
C LYS A 78 6.30 6.09 12.51
N GLU A 79 7.03 7.18 12.36
CA GLU A 79 6.52 8.42 11.76
C GLU A 79 6.16 8.21 10.29
N LEU A 80 7.04 7.58 9.50
CA LEU A 80 6.76 7.25 8.11
C LEU A 80 5.48 6.43 7.94
N LYS A 81 5.30 5.39 8.75
CA LYS A 81 4.06 4.59 8.73
C LYS A 81 2.83 5.44 9.02
N THR A 82 2.91 6.33 10.00
CA THR A 82 1.81 7.22 10.37
C THR A 82 1.51 8.23 9.25
N MET A 83 2.55 8.81 8.63
CA MET A 83 2.40 9.74 7.51
C MET A 83 1.75 9.08 6.30
N ILE A 84 2.23 7.89 5.90
CA ILE A 84 1.68 7.12 4.78
C ILE A 84 0.23 6.72 5.06
N TRP A 85 -0.08 6.26 6.27
CA TRP A 85 -1.44 5.94 6.68
C TRP A 85 -2.37 7.14 6.55
N ARG A 86 -1.99 8.30 7.11
CA ARG A 86 -2.77 9.54 7.03
C ARG A 86 -2.95 10.00 5.59
N TYR A 87 -1.90 9.87 4.78
CA TYR A 87 -1.96 10.23 3.37
C TYR A 87 -3.04 9.42 2.65
N TYR A 88 -3.04 8.10 2.73
CA TYR A 88 -4.00 7.28 2.00
C TYR A 88 -5.39 7.28 2.63
N MET A 89 -5.52 7.13 3.94
CA MET A 89 -6.81 6.96 4.60
C MET A 89 -7.57 8.26 4.81
N SER A 90 -6.86 9.36 5.04
CA SER A 90 -7.51 10.66 5.26
C SER A 90 -7.49 11.54 4.02
N TYR A 91 -6.29 11.87 3.53
CA TYR A 91 -6.16 12.83 2.45
C TYR A 91 -6.55 12.24 1.09
N TRP A 92 -5.90 11.16 0.65
CA TRP A 92 -6.15 10.55 -0.66
C TRP A 92 -7.60 10.10 -0.83
N ALA A 93 -8.12 9.36 0.15
CA ALA A 93 -9.47 8.79 0.06
C ALA A 93 -10.56 9.85 0.11
N ASN A 94 -10.42 10.89 0.97
CA ASN A 94 -11.53 11.76 1.32
C ASN A 94 -11.39 13.23 0.86
N ARG A 95 -10.19 13.68 0.52
CA ARG A 95 -9.94 15.10 0.21
C ARG A 95 -9.26 15.35 -1.11
N ARG A 96 -8.46 14.39 -1.60
CA ARG A 96 -7.70 14.59 -2.82
C ARG A 96 -8.62 14.65 -4.04
N ILE A 97 -8.57 15.75 -4.75
CA ILE A 97 -9.31 15.95 -6.00
C ILE A 97 -8.70 15.05 -7.10
N CYS A 98 -9.54 14.32 -7.81
CA CYS A 98 -9.14 13.44 -8.89
C CYS A 98 -9.95 13.76 -10.16
N THR A 99 -9.28 14.19 -11.20
CA THR A 99 -9.93 14.55 -12.49
C THR A 99 -10.64 13.35 -13.10
N ALA A 100 -10.07 12.13 -13.00
CA ALA A 100 -10.71 10.91 -13.47
C ALA A 100 -12.03 10.57 -12.75
N ASN A 101 -12.25 11.16 -11.57
CA ASN A 101 -13.49 11.00 -10.79
C ASN A 101 -14.43 12.21 -10.94
N GLY A 102 -14.25 13.05 -11.98
CA GLY A 102 -15.03 14.27 -12.16
C GLY A 102 -14.76 15.33 -11.10
N GLY A 103 -13.51 15.45 -10.63
CA GLY A 103 -13.11 16.41 -9.59
C GLY A 103 -13.47 15.99 -8.16
N LEU A 104 -13.97 14.78 -7.95
CA LEU A 104 -14.36 14.28 -6.64
C LEU A 104 -13.25 13.41 -6.01
N PRO A 105 -13.13 13.42 -4.67
CA PRO A 105 -12.32 12.44 -3.96
C PRO A 105 -12.83 11.01 -4.18
N PRO A 106 -11.95 9.99 -4.09
CA PRO A 106 -12.33 8.59 -4.31
C PRO A 106 -13.52 8.11 -3.46
N ALA A 107 -13.58 8.50 -2.19
CA ALA A 107 -14.66 8.11 -1.28
C ALA A 107 -16.02 8.74 -1.69
N ALA A 108 -16.02 10.01 -2.08
CA ALA A 108 -17.22 10.68 -2.55
C ALA A 108 -17.74 10.06 -3.86
N ARG A 109 -16.83 9.77 -4.80
CA ARG A 109 -17.20 9.09 -6.06
C ARG A 109 -17.77 7.69 -5.82
N ARG A 110 -17.16 6.95 -4.89
CA ARG A 110 -17.66 5.61 -4.51
C ARG A 110 -19.04 5.68 -3.88
N LYS A 111 -19.27 6.65 -2.99
CA LYS A 111 -20.58 6.87 -2.38
C LYS A 111 -21.65 7.11 -3.44
N LEU A 112 -21.43 8.06 -4.35
CA LEU A 112 -22.37 8.32 -5.45
C LEU A 112 -22.66 7.09 -6.30
N TYR A 113 -21.68 6.24 -6.54
CA TYR A 113 -21.89 4.99 -7.27
C TYR A 113 -22.82 4.04 -6.53
N TYR A 114 -22.64 3.86 -5.24
CA TYR A 114 -23.52 3.02 -4.44
C TYR A 114 -24.91 3.61 -4.27
N ASP A 115 -25.03 4.91 -4.02
CA ASP A 115 -26.32 5.59 -3.92
C ASP A 115 -27.11 5.43 -5.24
N HIS A 116 -26.44 5.46 -6.39
CA HIS A 116 -27.09 5.26 -7.69
C HIS A 116 -27.57 3.81 -7.89
N ILE A 117 -26.82 2.83 -7.44
CA ILE A 117 -27.25 1.41 -7.49
C ILE A 117 -28.49 1.18 -6.64
N PHE A 118 -28.55 1.76 -5.45
CA PHE A 118 -29.71 1.61 -4.56
C PHE A 118 -30.97 2.35 -5.04
N LEU A 119 -30.83 3.36 -5.93
CA LEU A 119 -31.98 4.07 -6.51
C LEU A 119 -32.55 3.36 -7.75
N VAL A 120 -31.85 2.40 -8.32
CA VAL A 120 -32.23 1.67 -9.55
C VAL A 120 -32.67 0.23 -9.25
N ALA A 121 -32.49 -0.24 -8.02
CA ALA A 121 -32.92 -1.55 -7.53
C ALA A 121 -34.26 -1.46 -6.78
#